data_e59b15261d98d0adc64bc9ba703cec98
#
_entry.id   e59b15261d98d0adc64bc9ba703cec98
#
_cell.length_a   1.000
_cell.length_b   1.000
_cell.length_c   1.000
_cell.angle_alpha   90.00
_cell.angle_beta   90.00
_cell.angle_gamma   90.00
#
_symmetry.space_group_name_H-M   'P 1'
#
loop_
_entity.id
_entity.type
_entity.pdbx_description
1 polymer ?
#
loop_
_entity_poly.entity_id
_entity_poly.type
_entity_poly.pdbx_seq_one_letter_code
_entity_poly.pdbx_strand_id
1 'polypeptide(L)' 'MLVSMPGRPILPGELTKIDDVFKEALRERELSRQSAEASALAARLIELYQNGVQDIVALRALAKLF' A
#
# COMPACT_ATOMS: atom_id res chain seq x y z
N MET A 1 20.82 -2.74 19.13
CA MET A 1 20.29 -1.40 18.94
C MET A 1 19.46 -1.34 17.68
N LEU A 2 18.37 -0.70 17.76
CA LEU A 2 17.48 -0.63 16.61
C LEU A 2 17.99 0.28 15.53
N VAL A 3 17.84 -0.17 14.33
CA VAL A 3 18.17 0.66 13.19
C VAL A 3 17.04 1.65 12.98
N SER A 4 17.42 2.88 12.78
CA SER A 4 16.46 3.89 12.46
C SER A 4 16.03 3.73 10.99
N MET A 5 14.77 3.55 10.76
CA MET A 5 14.26 3.36 9.42
C MET A 5 13.39 4.53 9.02
N PRO A 6 13.38 4.86 7.73
CA PRO A 6 12.42 5.85 7.25
C PRO A 6 11.01 5.33 7.50
N GLY A 7 10.18 6.17 8.06
CA GLY A 7 8.87 5.75 8.43
C GLY A 7 8.90 4.82 9.63
N ARG A 8 7.77 4.29 9.99
CA ARG A 8 7.65 3.41 11.14
C ARG A 8 7.24 2.01 10.69
N PRO A 9 7.50 0.99 11.53
CA PRO A 9 7.09 -0.37 11.20
C PRO A 9 5.57 -0.44 11.01
N ILE A 10 5.15 -1.29 10.10
CA ILE A 10 3.73 -1.50 9.85
C ILE A 10 3.28 -2.69 10.69
N LEU A 11 2.28 -2.45 11.54
CA LEU A 11 1.72 -3.49 12.37
C LEU A 11 0.79 -4.39 11.56
N PRO A 12 0.57 -5.63 12.00
CA PRO A 12 -0.30 -6.56 11.25
C PRO A 12 -1.69 -5.99 10.97
N GLY A 13 -2.29 -5.29 11.93
CA GLY A 13 -3.60 -4.69 11.72
C GLY A 13 -3.58 -3.58 10.68
N GLU A 14 -2.46 -2.89 10.56
CA GLU A 14 -2.31 -1.84 9.58
C GLU A 14 -2.08 -2.41 8.18
N LEU A 15 -1.40 -3.55 8.10
CA LEU A 15 -1.21 -4.24 6.83
C LEU A 15 -2.55 -4.64 6.21
N THR A 16 -3.54 -4.94 7.05
CA THR A 16 -4.86 -5.28 6.55
C THR A 16 -5.45 -4.14 5.75
N LYS A 17 -5.29 -2.92 6.22
CA LYS A 17 -5.79 -1.75 5.48
C LYS A 17 -5.13 -1.62 4.13
N ILE A 18 -3.82 -1.76 4.11
CA ILE A 18 -3.06 -1.67 2.86
C ILE A 18 -3.49 -2.78 1.91
N ASP A 19 -3.65 -4.00 2.44
CA ASP A 19 -4.04 -5.14 1.63
C ASP A 19 -5.42 -4.95 1.02
N ASP A 20 -6.35 -4.39 1.78
CA ASP A 20 -7.70 -4.12 1.28
C ASP A 20 -7.67 -3.15 0.09
N VAL A 21 -6.91 -2.08 0.22
CA VAL A 21 -6.77 -1.12 -0.87
C VAL A 21 -6.08 -1.76 -2.07
N PHE A 22 -5.07 -2.57 -1.80
CA PHE A 22 -4.33 -3.27 -2.84
C PHE A 22 -5.24 -4.21 -3.62
N LYS A 23 -6.00 -5.04 -2.92
CA LYS A 23 -6.91 -5.98 -3.57
C LYS A 23 -7.95 -5.26 -4.42
N GLU A 24 -8.48 -4.18 -3.89
CA GLU A 24 -9.48 -3.40 -4.61
C GLU A 24 -8.89 -2.81 -5.87
N ALA A 25 -7.69 -2.26 -5.80
CA ALA A 25 -7.02 -1.67 -6.94
C ALA A 25 -6.72 -2.73 -8.00
N LEU A 26 -6.29 -3.92 -7.58
CA LEU A 26 -6.06 -5.01 -8.52
C LEU A 26 -7.33 -5.40 -9.25
N ARG A 27 -8.43 -5.46 -8.53
CA ARG A 27 -9.72 -5.83 -9.12
C ARG A 27 -10.16 -4.79 -10.14
N GLU A 28 -10.03 -3.53 -9.79
CA GLU A 28 -10.45 -2.45 -10.68
C GLU A 28 -9.62 -2.39 -11.96
N ARG A 29 -8.34 -2.76 -11.84
CA ARG A 29 -7.43 -2.71 -12.98
C ARG A 29 -7.28 -4.05 -13.67
N GLU A 30 -7.94 -5.07 -13.14
CA GLU A 30 -7.85 -6.45 -13.66
C GLU A 30 -6.41 -6.92 -13.73
N LEU A 31 -5.65 -6.63 -12.68
CA LEU A 31 -4.26 -7.03 -12.58
C LEU A 31 -4.10 -8.30 -11.76
N SER A 32 -3.16 -9.13 -12.17
CA SER A 32 -2.77 -10.28 -11.39
C SER A 32 -1.88 -9.84 -10.22
N ARG A 33 -2.02 -10.50 -9.09
CA ARG A 33 -1.16 -10.24 -7.93
C ARG A 33 0.31 -10.43 -8.23
N GLN A 34 0.62 -11.24 -9.22
CA GLN A 34 1.98 -11.58 -9.55
C GLN A 34 2.53 -10.72 -10.68
N SER A 35 1.77 -9.78 -11.16
CA SER A 35 2.24 -8.91 -12.23
C SER A 35 3.24 -7.88 -11.68
N ALA A 36 4.06 -7.36 -12.57
CA ALA A 36 5.01 -6.30 -12.19
C ALA A 36 4.28 -5.05 -11.74
N GLU A 37 3.15 -4.76 -12.38
CA GLU A 37 2.33 -3.61 -11.99
C GLU A 37 1.79 -3.77 -10.57
N ALA A 38 1.40 -4.99 -10.20
CA ALA A 38 0.90 -5.25 -8.86
C ALA A 38 2.01 -5.05 -7.82
N SER A 39 3.22 -5.52 -8.13
CA SER A 39 4.35 -5.31 -7.23
C SER A 39 4.65 -3.84 -7.04
N ALA A 40 4.63 -3.08 -8.11
CA ALA A 40 4.88 -1.64 -8.03
C ALA A 40 3.79 -0.94 -7.20
N LEU A 41 2.54 -1.34 -7.40
CA LEU A 41 1.44 -0.77 -6.65
C LEU A 41 1.57 -1.07 -5.15
N ALA A 42 1.90 -2.30 -4.81
CA ALA A 42 2.07 -2.68 -3.41
C ALA A 42 3.18 -1.86 -2.75
N ALA A 43 4.31 -1.72 -3.43
CA ALA A 43 5.42 -0.94 -2.90
C ALA A 43 5.01 0.52 -2.69
N ARG A 44 4.24 1.07 -3.62
CA ARG A 44 3.80 2.46 -3.52
C ARG A 44 2.84 2.66 -2.36
N LEU A 45 1.93 1.72 -2.15
CA LEU A 45 1.00 1.82 -1.04
C LEU A 45 1.72 1.76 0.30
N ILE A 46 2.70 0.88 0.43
CA ILE A 46 3.48 0.78 1.65
C ILE A 46 4.25 2.07 1.88
N GLU A 47 4.85 2.62 0.84
CA GLU A 47 5.58 3.86 0.93
C GLU A 47 4.69 5.01 1.40
N LEU A 48 3.51 5.12 0.83
CA LEU A 48 2.55 6.16 1.22
C LEU A 48 2.17 6.01 2.69
N TYR A 49 1.91 4.79 3.11
CA TYR A 49 1.52 4.53 4.48
C TYR A 49 2.62 4.94 5.46
N GLN A 50 3.86 4.60 5.14
CA GLN A 50 4.99 4.93 5.99
C GLN A 50 5.28 6.42 6.00
N ASN A 51 4.85 7.13 4.97
CA ASN A 51 5.02 8.58 4.90
C ASN A 51 3.86 9.35 5.52
N GLY A 52 2.95 8.65 6.19
CA GLY A 52 1.89 9.29 6.95
C GLY A 52 0.51 9.21 6.34
N VAL A 53 0.36 8.65 5.14
CA VAL A 53 -0.94 8.50 4.50
C VAL A 53 -1.57 7.22 5.04
N GLN A 54 -2.29 7.33 6.14
CA GLN A 54 -2.83 6.17 6.84
C GLN A 54 -4.34 6.04 6.74
N ASP A 55 -4.99 7.03 6.15
CA ASP A 55 -6.43 6.97 5.95
C ASP A 55 -6.72 6.14 4.71
N ILE A 56 -7.64 5.18 4.87
CA ILE A 56 -7.93 4.24 3.79
C ILE A 56 -8.53 4.95 2.57
N VAL A 57 -9.30 6.01 2.80
CA VAL A 57 -9.88 6.78 1.70
C VAL A 57 -8.78 7.48 0.91
N ALA A 58 -7.80 8.06 1.63
CA ALA A 58 -6.69 8.73 0.98
C ALA A 58 -5.82 7.74 0.21
N LEU A 59 -5.54 6.57 0.81
CA LEU A 59 -4.75 5.54 0.13
C LEU A 59 -5.44 5.10 -1.15
N ARG A 60 -6.75 4.89 -1.08
CA ARG A 60 -7.52 4.45 -2.23
C ARG A 60 -7.49 5.50 -3.34
N ALA A 61 -7.67 6.75 -2.96
CA ALA A 61 -7.65 7.84 -3.93
C ALA A 61 -6.29 7.96 -4.61
N LEU A 62 -5.21 7.89 -3.84
CA LEU A 62 -3.86 7.99 -4.39
C LEU A 62 -3.49 6.77 -5.22
N ALA A 63 -3.99 5.60 -4.84
CA ALA A 63 -3.71 4.38 -5.60
C ALA A 63 -4.24 4.48 -7.03
N LYS A 64 -5.26 5.26 -7.26
CA LYS A 64 -5.83 5.41 -8.59
C LYS A 64 -4.95 6.24 -9.51
N LEU A 65 -3.96 6.93 -8.96
CA LEU A 65 -3.07 7.77 -9.74
C LEU A 65 -1.85 7.03 -10.28
N PHE A 66 -1.65 5.81 -9.86
CA PHE A 66 -0.47 5.02 -10.27
C PHE A 66 -0.75 4.13 -11.46
#